data_5cb0e4d91e56ec00388e2c840b2955f2
#
_entry.id   5cb0e4d91e56ec00388e2c840b2955f2
#
_cell.length_a   1.000
_cell.length_b   1.000
_cell.length_c   1.000
_cell.angle_alpha   90.00
_cell.angle_beta   90.00
_cell.angle_gamma   90.00
#
_symmetry.space_group_name_H-M   'P 1'
#
loop_
_entity.id
_entity.type
_entity.pdbx_description
1 polymer ?
#
loop_
_entity_poly.entity_id
_entity_poly.type
_entity_poly.pdbx_seq_one_letter_code
_entity_poly.pdbx_strand_id
1 'polypeptide(L)'
;MKDSKGYLERMEKSMREKLFFLEHIDLDGKIIIDFGAANGALAKEIIKTNPINTTYFCIENNEEFFKECEKLKDTGVLTVSGLTEVEMWLRKNKQYGQDDREVVLICSSVMHELTPRMQKSVVGFSRAYCDYMIVRDMFYEYDSIPDEREKDILEKIICLSPRPDLMQQFFYLRGLSKESIAEYLLKYSYVENWNTEVHEKYLGVDWINIHYFETEEVGVEIIYENYYTNSFIASRVYNTFGIRMNWYTHGQLILKMKRMEVNDYE
;
A
#
# COMPACT_ATOMS: atom_id res chain seq x y z
N MET A 1 -13.56 12.09 12.39
CA MET A 1 -12.13 12.36 12.69
C MET A 1 -11.47 11.01 12.92
N LYS A 2 -10.50 10.63 12.07
CA LYS A 2 -9.68 9.43 12.36
C LYS A 2 -9.07 9.64 13.76
N ASP A 3 -9.06 8.60 14.60
CA ASP A 3 -8.27 8.63 15.84
C ASP A 3 -6.80 8.73 15.44
N SER A 4 -6.34 9.98 15.28
CA SER A 4 -5.00 10.27 14.77
C SER A 4 -3.90 9.68 15.65
N LYS A 5 -4.11 9.64 16.96
CA LYS A 5 -3.11 9.10 17.90
C LYS A 5 -3.00 7.56 17.79
N GLY A 6 -4.10 6.84 17.83
CA GLY A 6 -4.09 5.38 17.66
C GLY A 6 -3.64 4.95 16.26
N TYR A 7 -3.92 5.77 15.23
CA TYR A 7 -3.40 5.56 13.88
C TYR A 7 -1.87 5.67 13.84
N LEU A 8 -1.30 6.73 14.40
CA LEU A 8 0.15 6.95 14.41
C LEU A 8 0.90 5.86 15.21
N GLU A 9 0.36 5.43 16.35
CA GLU A 9 0.95 4.34 17.13
C GLU A 9 0.97 3.02 16.34
N ARG A 10 -0.08 2.73 15.55
CA ARG A 10 -0.10 1.55 14.66
C ARG A 10 0.91 1.69 13.52
N MET A 11 1.03 2.89 12.95
CA MET A 11 2.01 3.20 11.91
C MET A 11 3.44 2.93 12.39
N GLU A 12 3.79 3.39 13.58
CA GLU A 12 5.11 3.17 14.18
C GLU A 12 5.38 1.69 14.45
N LYS A 13 4.39 0.95 15.01
CA LYS A 13 4.53 -0.50 15.25
C LYS A 13 4.73 -1.31 13.98
N SER A 14 4.17 -0.88 12.87
CA SER A 14 4.31 -1.54 11.57
C SER A 14 5.56 -1.11 10.78
N MET A 15 6.40 -0.24 11.33
CA MET A 15 7.52 0.34 10.59
C MET A 15 8.50 -0.72 10.06
N ARG A 16 8.81 -1.75 10.86
CA ARG A 16 9.68 -2.85 10.41
C ARG A 16 9.11 -3.57 9.17
N GLU A 17 7.79 -3.80 9.16
CA GLU A 17 7.13 -4.42 8.00
C GLU A 17 7.12 -3.49 6.78
N LYS A 18 7.11 -2.17 6.99
CA LYS A 18 7.12 -1.17 5.91
C LYS A 18 8.50 -0.98 5.29
N LEU A 19 9.56 -1.25 6.06
CA LEU A 19 10.96 -1.12 5.63
C LEU A 19 11.53 -2.42 5.04
N PHE A 20 10.70 -3.46 4.78
CA PHE A 20 11.13 -4.76 4.26
C PHE A 20 12.03 -4.65 3.02
N PHE A 21 11.79 -3.66 2.19
CA PHE A 21 12.50 -3.46 0.92
C PHE A 21 13.97 -3.06 1.09
N LEU A 22 14.38 -2.57 2.27
CA LEU A 22 15.78 -2.23 2.55
C LEU A 22 16.71 -3.46 2.55
N GLU A 23 16.15 -4.66 2.69
CA GLU A 23 16.90 -5.92 2.57
C GLU A 23 17.13 -6.32 1.10
N HIS A 24 16.45 -5.66 0.15
CA HIS A 24 16.41 -6.04 -1.28
C HIS A 24 16.88 -4.93 -2.21
N ILE A 25 16.73 -3.67 -1.84
CA ILE A 25 17.09 -2.50 -2.64
C ILE A 25 17.93 -1.55 -1.80
N ASP A 26 19.11 -1.22 -2.33
CA ASP A 26 19.89 -0.08 -1.83
C ASP A 26 19.23 1.23 -2.32
N LEU A 27 18.97 2.14 -1.40
CA LEU A 27 18.36 3.44 -1.68
C LEU A 27 19.38 4.57 -1.83
N ASP A 28 20.67 4.31 -1.60
CA ASP A 28 21.70 5.35 -1.72
C ASP A 28 21.74 5.93 -3.15
N GLY A 29 21.82 7.24 -3.22
CA GLY A 29 21.86 7.96 -4.48
C GLY A 29 20.58 7.90 -5.33
N LYS A 30 19.46 7.42 -4.80
CA LYS A 30 18.20 7.31 -5.58
C LYS A 30 17.24 8.49 -5.32
N ILE A 31 16.27 8.62 -6.21
CA ILE A 31 15.12 9.49 -6.04
C ILE A 31 13.98 8.63 -5.45
N ILE A 32 13.54 8.96 -4.25
CA ILE A 32 12.49 8.23 -3.54
C ILE A 32 11.22 9.05 -3.57
N ILE A 33 10.11 8.40 -3.89
CA ILE A 33 8.77 8.99 -3.92
C ILE A 33 7.91 8.16 -2.97
N ASP A 34 7.56 8.73 -1.82
CA ASP A 34 6.67 8.14 -0.82
C ASP A 34 5.24 8.63 -1.06
N PHE A 35 4.42 7.78 -1.68
CA PHE A 35 3.05 8.11 -2.05
C PHE A 35 2.09 7.77 -0.91
N GLY A 36 1.39 8.79 -0.39
CA GLY A 36 0.59 8.69 0.82
C GLY A 36 1.48 8.66 2.08
N ALA A 37 2.41 9.61 2.16
CA ALA A 37 3.47 9.65 3.18
C ALA A 37 2.94 9.85 4.62
N ALA A 38 1.65 10.18 4.80
CA ALA A 38 1.04 10.51 6.08
C ALA A 38 1.89 11.56 6.86
N ASN A 39 2.31 11.25 8.07
CA ASN A 39 3.14 12.16 8.89
C ASN A 39 4.65 12.11 8.58
N GLY A 40 5.05 11.49 7.46
CA GLY A 40 6.45 11.35 7.06
C GLY A 40 7.27 10.39 7.93
N ALA A 41 6.63 9.46 8.65
CA ALA A 41 7.33 8.53 9.52
C ALA A 41 8.30 7.61 8.74
N LEU A 42 7.91 7.15 7.56
CA LEU A 42 8.76 6.33 6.69
C LEU A 42 9.98 7.12 6.22
N ALA A 43 9.77 8.38 5.78
CA ALA A 43 10.84 9.29 5.38
C ALA A 43 11.87 9.48 6.51
N LYS A 44 11.39 9.70 7.74
CA LYS A 44 12.26 9.87 8.92
C LYS A 44 13.16 8.66 9.16
N GLU A 45 12.63 7.45 8.99
CA GLU A 45 13.42 6.22 9.20
C GLU A 45 14.41 5.99 8.06
N ILE A 46 14.00 6.19 6.79
CA ILE A 46 14.88 6.01 5.64
C ILE A 46 16.05 7.01 5.67
N ILE A 47 15.79 8.28 5.97
CA ILE A 47 16.82 9.32 6.01
C ILE A 47 17.87 9.04 7.11
N LYS A 48 17.49 8.41 8.21
CA LYS A 48 18.46 8.00 9.25
C LYS A 48 19.47 6.96 8.74
N THR A 49 19.06 6.13 7.81
CA THR A 49 19.88 5.02 7.30
C THR A 49 20.68 5.40 6.05
N ASN A 50 20.16 6.29 5.19
CA ASN A 50 20.76 6.65 3.90
C ASN A 50 20.77 8.18 3.67
N PRO A 51 21.57 8.98 4.39
CA PRO A 51 21.34 10.41 4.47
C PRO A 51 21.94 11.26 3.32
N ILE A 52 22.84 10.77 2.47
CA ILE A 52 23.77 11.73 1.85
C ILE A 52 23.44 12.10 0.39
N ASN A 53 22.90 11.21 -0.44
CA ASN A 53 22.72 11.47 -1.88
C ASN A 53 21.29 11.27 -2.39
N THR A 54 20.34 11.13 -1.48
CA THR A 54 18.96 10.77 -1.80
C THR A 54 18.08 12.01 -1.91
N THR A 55 17.32 12.13 -3.01
CA THR A 55 16.20 13.08 -3.08
C THR A 55 14.94 12.36 -2.64
N TYR A 56 14.25 12.88 -1.63
CA TYR A 56 13.04 12.26 -1.09
C TYR A 56 11.81 13.16 -1.27
N PHE A 57 10.76 12.61 -1.88
CA PHE A 57 9.46 13.24 -2.01
C PHE A 57 8.46 12.59 -1.06
N CYS A 58 7.82 13.37 -0.20
CA CYS A 58 6.60 12.98 0.49
C CYS A 58 5.40 13.52 -0.30
N ILE A 59 4.55 12.63 -0.82
CA ILE A 59 3.28 12.99 -1.44
C ILE A 59 2.18 12.80 -0.42
N GLU A 60 1.51 13.89 -0.03
CA GLU A 60 0.42 13.85 0.93
C GLU A 60 -0.62 14.94 0.59
N ASN A 61 -1.90 14.59 0.59
CA ASN A 61 -2.99 15.51 0.27
C ASN A 61 -3.83 15.92 1.49
N ASN A 62 -3.66 15.25 2.63
CA ASN A 62 -4.28 15.67 3.88
C ASN A 62 -3.51 16.84 4.48
N GLU A 63 -4.16 17.96 4.69
CA GLU A 63 -3.52 19.22 5.13
C GLU A 63 -2.77 19.10 6.46
N GLU A 64 -3.27 18.32 7.42
CA GLU A 64 -2.63 18.11 8.72
C GLU A 64 -1.32 17.29 8.55
N PHE A 65 -1.39 16.19 7.81
CA PHE A 65 -0.23 15.35 7.54
C PHE A 65 0.78 16.02 6.60
N PHE A 66 0.32 16.78 5.63
CA PHE A 66 1.18 17.59 4.77
C PHE A 66 2.09 18.51 5.60
N LYS A 67 1.51 19.23 6.58
CA LYS A 67 2.27 20.08 7.50
C LYS A 67 3.28 19.31 8.36
N GLU A 68 2.97 18.04 8.70
CA GLU A 68 3.95 17.19 9.40
C GLU A 68 5.13 16.81 8.50
N CYS A 69 4.87 16.49 7.22
CA CYS A 69 5.91 16.24 6.24
C CYS A 69 6.77 17.49 5.98
N GLU A 70 6.18 18.69 5.90
CA GLU A 70 6.93 19.94 5.71
C GLU A 70 7.96 20.22 6.81
N LYS A 71 7.78 19.68 8.01
CA LYS A 71 8.77 19.81 9.09
C LYS A 71 10.08 19.06 8.77
N LEU A 72 10.07 18.19 7.76
CA LEU A 72 11.26 17.44 7.33
C LEU A 72 12.09 18.17 6.27
N LYS A 73 11.67 19.35 5.80
CA LYS A 73 12.35 20.08 4.72
C LYS A 73 13.84 20.34 4.99
N ASP A 74 14.20 20.58 6.25
CA ASP A 74 15.59 20.83 6.64
C ASP A 74 16.48 19.58 6.53
N THR A 75 15.87 18.39 6.37
CA THR A 75 16.58 17.13 6.07
C THR A 75 16.65 16.83 4.57
N GLY A 76 16.23 17.75 3.70
CA GLY A 76 16.22 17.58 2.26
C GLY A 76 14.97 16.90 1.68
N VAL A 77 13.96 16.66 2.51
CA VAL A 77 12.65 16.13 2.05
C VAL A 77 11.85 17.21 1.36
N LEU A 78 11.30 16.87 0.21
CA LEU A 78 10.39 17.70 -0.58
C LEU A 78 8.96 17.21 -0.34
N THR A 79 8.09 18.07 0.15
CA THR A 79 6.66 17.75 0.34
C THR A 79 5.85 18.33 -0.79
N VAL A 80 5.03 17.50 -1.43
CA VAL A 80 4.18 17.86 -2.57
C VAL A 80 2.77 17.28 -2.40
N SER A 81 1.79 17.85 -3.10
CA SER A 81 0.39 17.44 -2.97
C SER A 81 -0.01 16.28 -3.88
N GLY A 82 0.78 15.99 -4.92
CA GLY A 82 0.46 14.93 -5.88
C GLY A 82 1.58 14.55 -6.84
N LEU A 83 1.33 13.50 -7.63
CA LEU A 83 2.28 12.96 -8.61
C LEU A 83 2.66 13.96 -9.71
N THR A 84 1.78 14.89 -10.07
CA THR A 84 2.03 15.88 -11.14
C THR A 84 3.23 16.77 -10.82
N GLU A 85 3.39 17.17 -9.57
CA GLU A 85 4.53 18.01 -9.14
C GLU A 85 5.83 17.24 -9.21
N VAL A 86 5.82 15.96 -8.82
CA VAL A 86 6.97 15.07 -8.97
C VAL A 86 7.29 14.83 -10.45
N GLU A 87 6.28 14.58 -11.28
CA GLU A 87 6.45 14.43 -12.73
C GLU A 87 7.13 15.66 -13.35
N MET A 88 6.66 16.86 -13.01
CA MET A 88 7.26 18.11 -13.50
C MET A 88 8.73 18.23 -13.07
N TRP A 89 9.03 17.86 -11.82
CA TRP A 89 10.40 17.87 -11.31
C TRP A 89 11.28 16.84 -12.04
N LEU A 90 10.80 15.60 -12.23
CA LEU A 90 11.52 14.55 -12.95
C LEU A 90 11.78 14.95 -14.40
N ARG A 91 10.78 15.46 -15.11
CA ARG A 91 10.93 15.94 -16.49
C ARG A 91 12.00 17.02 -16.58
N LYS A 92 11.98 18.01 -15.69
CA LYS A 92 12.97 19.09 -15.68
C LYS A 92 14.39 18.58 -15.44
N ASN A 93 14.59 17.63 -14.52
CA ASN A 93 15.94 17.21 -14.10
C ASN A 93 16.49 16.05 -14.92
N LYS A 94 15.62 15.13 -15.42
CA LYS A 94 16.05 13.98 -16.22
C LYS A 94 16.10 14.25 -17.71
N GLN A 95 15.24 15.09 -18.25
CA GLN A 95 15.12 15.36 -19.71
C GLN A 95 16.39 15.93 -20.34
N TYR A 96 17.24 16.55 -19.56
CA TYR A 96 18.51 17.13 -20.03
C TYR A 96 19.75 16.30 -19.64
N GLY A 97 19.58 15.05 -19.24
CA GLY A 97 20.69 14.19 -18.79
C GLY A 97 21.40 14.70 -17.53
N GLN A 98 20.75 15.59 -16.78
CA GLN A 98 21.33 16.18 -15.56
C GLN A 98 21.23 15.25 -14.35
N ASP A 99 20.32 14.26 -14.41
CA ASP A 99 20.07 13.33 -13.30
C ASP A 99 19.75 11.94 -13.86
N ASP A 100 20.67 11.00 -13.72
CA ASP A 100 20.57 9.60 -14.15
C ASP A 100 20.16 8.65 -13.02
N ARG A 101 19.94 9.17 -11.80
CA ARG A 101 19.59 8.37 -10.63
C ARG A 101 18.32 7.56 -10.85
N GLU A 102 18.31 6.35 -10.33
CA GLU A 102 17.10 5.51 -10.32
C GLU A 102 15.99 6.12 -9.45
N VAL A 103 14.76 5.89 -9.86
CA VAL A 103 13.55 6.40 -9.20
C VAL A 103 12.81 5.24 -8.56
N VAL A 104 12.51 5.37 -7.27
CA VAL A 104 11.77 4.38 -6.47
C VAL A 104 10.46 4.98 -5.99
N LEU A 105 9.35 4.39 -6.39
CA LEU A 105 8.02 4.74 -5.89
C LEU A 105 7.63 3.77 -4.76
N ILE A 106 7.33 4.31 -3.60
CA ILE A 106 6.87 3.54 -2.44
C ILE A 106 5.39 3.82 -2.20
N CYS A 107 4.58 2.77 -2.18
CA CYS A 107 3.16 2.80 -1.84
C CYS A 107 2.93 1.90 -0.62
N SER A 108 2.98 2.50 0.58
CA SER A 108 2.88 1.75 1.82
C SER A 108 1.54 2.00 2.53
N SER A 109 0.61 1.04 2.45
CA SER A 109 -0.72 1.10 3.05
C SER A 109 -1.56 2.27 2.52
N VAL A 110 -1.57 2.48 1.21
CA VAL A 110 -2.27 3.57 0.54
C VAL A 110 -3.07 3.11 -0.68
N MET A 111 -2.65 2.05 -1.35
CA MET A 111 -3.30 1.62 -2.61
C MET A 111 -4.75 1.19 -2.38
N HIS A 112 -5.07 0.56 -1.24
CA HIS A 112 -6.43 0.16 -0.88
C HIS A 112 -7.38 1.35 -0.60
N GLU A 113 -6.83 2.53 -0.29
CA GLU A 113 -7.62 3.76 -0.11
C GLU A 113 -7.98 4.41 -1.47
N LEU A 114 -7.33 4.01 -2.56
CA LEU A 114 -7.49 4.62 -3.88
C LEU A 114 -8.64 3.98 -4.66
N THR A 115 -9.33 4.81 -5.43
CA THR A 115 -10.25 4.28 -6.45
C THR A 115 -9.48 3.51 -7.54
N PRO A 116 -10.10 2.55 -8.25
CA PRO A 116 -9.44 1.82 -9.35
C PRO A 116 -8.81 2.74 -10.41
N ARG A 117 -9.44 3.88 -10.68
CA ARG A 117 -8.90 4.89 -11.60
C ARG A 117 -7.61 5.51 -11.08
N MET A 118 -7.57 5.83 -9.78
CA MET A 118 -6.36 6.40 -9.15
C MET A 118 -5.25 5.35 -9.07
N GLN A 119 -5.57 4.10 -8.74
CA GLN A 119 -4.60 2.99 -8.79
C GLN A 119 -3.96 2.89 -10.17
N LYS A 120 -4.76 2.90 -11.25
CA LYS A 120 -4.25 2.92 -12.65
C LYS A 120 -3.35 4.12 -12.92
N SER A 121 -3.66 5.30 -12.38
CA SER A 121 -2.82 6.49 -12.54
C SER A 121 -1.47 6.34 -11.83
N VAL A 122 -1.45 5.80 -10.62
CA VAL A 122 -0.21 5.53 -9.86
C VAL A 122 0.66 4.50 -10.57
N VAL A 123 0.05 3.41 -11.05
CA VAL A 123 0.72 2.38 -11.84
C VAL A 123 1.26 2.95 -13.16
N GLY A 124 0.46 3.75 -13.86
CA GLY A 124 0.89 4.43 -15.09
C GLY A 124 2.08 5.37 -14.87
N PHE A 125 2.07 6.13 -13.76
CA PHE A 125 3.19 6.95 -13.36
C PHE A 125 4.44 6.11 -13.07
N SER A 126 4.31 4.99 -12.34
CA SER A 126 5.45 4.12 -12.03
C SER A 126 6.10 3.55 -13.30
N ARG A 127 5.29 3.16 -14.28
CA ARG A 127 5.78 2.67 -15.59
C ARG A 127 6.52 3.74 -16.38
N ALA A 128 6.04 4.97 -16.34
CA ALA A 128 6.59 6.07 -17.13
C ALA A 128 7.88 6.64 -16.53
N TYR A 129 8.00 6.67 -15.20
CA TYR A 129 9.03 7.48 -14.54
C TYR A 129 9.89 6.72 -13.54
N CYS A 130 9.47 5.53 -13.05
CA CYS A 130 10.18 4.83 -11.99
C CYS A 130 10.96 3.62 -12.52
N ASP A 131 12.05 3.28 -11.83
CA ASP A 131 12.80 2.05 -12.03
C ASP A 131 12.27 0.94 -11.11
N TYR A 132 11.74 1.31 -9.94
CA TYR A 132 11.13 0.38 -9.00
C TYR A 132 9.80 0.92 -8.47
N MET A 133 8.87 -0.01 -8.21
CA MET A 133 7.68 0.25 -7.41
C MET A 133 7.64 -0.74 -6.25
N ILE A 134 7.50 -0.21 -5.06
CA ILE A 134 7.40 -0.95 -3.81
C ILE A 134 5.98 -0.82 -3.30
N VAL A 135 5.31 -1.93 -3.07
CA VAL A 135 3.96 -1.95 -2.52
C VAL A 135 3.94 -2.80 -1.26
N ARG A 136 3.50 -2.21 -0.16
CA ARG A 136 3.11 -2.93 1.05
C ARG A 136 1.70 -2.52 1.40
N ASP A 137 0.76 -3.46 1.33
CA ASP A 137 -0.65 -3.13 1.51
C ASP A 137 -1.46 -4.30 2.09
N MET A 138 -2.75 -4.05 2.33
CA MET A 138 -3.70 -5.07 2.69
C MET A 138 -4.11 -5.86 1.44
N PHE A 139 -3.71 -7.12 1.43
CA PHE A 139 -4.07 -8.08 0.40
C PHE A 139 -4.92 -9.18 1.02
N TYR A 140 -5.93 -9.63 0.31
CA TYR A 140 -6.70 -10.78 0.73
C TYR A 140 -6.78 -11.82 -0.40
N GLU A 141 -6.79 -13.05 -0.01
CA GLU A 141 -6.92 -14.20 -0.88
C GLU A 141 -8.28 -14.84 -0.60
N TYR A 142 -9.21 -14.70 -1.52
CA TYR A 142 -10.58 -15.18 -1.33
C TYR A 142 -10.73 -16.69 -1.46
N ASP A 143 -9.84 -17.37 -2.18
CA ASP A 143 -9.82 -18.83 -2.29
C ASP A 143 -9.19 -19.53 -1.07
N SER A 144 -8.64 -18.75 -0.14
CA SER A 144 -7.96 -19.28 1.04
C SER A 144 -8.89 -19.78 2.15
N ILE A 145 -10.18 -19.42 2.11
CA ILE A 145 -11.16 -19.98 3.03
C ILE A 145 -11.64 -21.33 2.46
N PRO A 146 -11.32 -22.48 3.11
CA PRO A 146 -11.80 -23.78 2.65
C PRO A 146 -13.33 -23.84 2.65
N ASP A 147 -13.92 -24.48 1.63
CA ASP A 147 -15.38 -24.58 1.46
C ASP A 147 -16.09 -25.15 2.68
N GLU A 148 -15.48 -26.16 3.30
CA GLU A 148 -15.99 -26.79 4.51
C GLU A 148 -15.98 -25.87 5.73
N ARG A 149 -15.20 -24.80 5.73
CA ARG A 149 -15.08 -23.83 6.82
C ARG A 149 -15.92 -22.57 6.62
N GLU A 150 -16.38 -22.30 5.41
CA GLU A 150 -17.10 -21.07 5.07
C GLU A 150 -18.33 -20.89 5.97
N LYS A 151 -19.13 -21.95 6.10
CA LYS A 151 -20.36 -21.94 6.92
C LYS A 151 -20.05 -21.73 8.40
N ASP A 152 -19.06 -22.44 8.96
CA ASP A 152 -18.64 -22.30 10.37
C ASP A 152 -18.12 -20.88 10.65
N ILE A 153 -17.35 -20.31 9.74
CA ILE A 153 -16.83 -18.94 9.86
C ILE A 153 -18.00 -17.95 9.85
N LEU A 154 -18.93 -18.09 8.91
CA LEU A 154 -20.08 -17.22 8.80
C LEU A 154 -20.98 -17.29 10.03
N GLU A 155 -21.27 -18.50 10.54
CA GLU A 155 -22.04 -18.70 11.77
C GLU A 155 -21.35 -18.00 12.96
N LYS A 156 -20.04 -18.10 13.10
CA LYS A 156 -19.28 -17.40 14.14
C LYS A 156 -19.37 -15.89 14.00
N ILE A 157 -19.25 -15.35 12.78
CA ILE A 157 -19.42 -13.92 12.53
C ILE A 157 -20.81 -13.46 12.96
N ILE A 158 -21.85 -14.18 12.56
CA ILE A 158 -23.26 -13.83 12.88
C ILE A 158 -23.51 -13.90 14.39
N CYS A 159 -23.06 -14.95 15.04
CA CYS A 159 -23.35 -15.19 16.45
C CYS A 159 -22.49 -14.37 17.42
N LEU A 160 -21.26 -14.04 17.03
CA LEU A 160 -20.27 -13.45 17.94
C LEU A 160 -19.94 -11.99 17.60
N SER A 161 -20.49 -11.43 16.51
CA SER A 161 -20.20 -10.03 16.18
C SER A 161 -20.69 -9.09 17.28
N PRO A 162 -19.78 -8.31 17.89
CA PRO A 162 -20.16 -7.28 18.85
C PRO A 162 -20.89 -6.09 18.20
N ARG A 163 -20.83 -5.99 16.87
CA ARG A 163 -21.46 -4.92 16.08
C ARG A 163 -22.26 -5.51 14.91
N PRO A 164 -23.41 -6.15 15.21
CA PRO A 164 -24.26 -6.74 14.18
C PRO A 164 -24.80 -5.72 13.17
N ASP A 165 -24.94 -4.46 13.58
CA ASP A 165 -25.29 -3.32 12.71
C ASP A 165 -24.27 -3.12 11.59
N LEU A 166 -22.98 -3.10 11.89
CA LEU A 166 -21.90 -2.94 10.91
C LEU A 166 -21.76 -4.17 10.02
N MET A 167 -21.92 -5.36 10.59
CA MET A 167 -21.94 -6.61 9.84
C MET A 167 -23.05 -6.61 8.78
N GLN A 168 -24.28 -6.26 9.16
CA GLN A 168 -25.40 -6.18 8.24
C GLN A 168 -25.18 -5.15 7.16
N GLN A 169 -24.65 -3.95 7.50
CA GLN A 169 -24.29 -2.92 6.55
C GLN A 169 -23.29 -3.45 5.52
N PHE A 170 -22.23 -4.12 5.97
CA PHE A 170 -21.19 -4.64 5.10
C PHE A 170 -21.72 -5.68 4.10
N PHE A 171 -22.40 -6.72 4.60
CA PHE A 171 -22.93 -7.77 3.73
C PHE A 171 -24.10 -7.30 2.86
N TYR A 172 -24.83 -6.26 3.27
CA TYR A 172 -25.80 -5.59 2.39
C TYR A 172 -25.12 -4.92 1.18
N LEU A 173 -23.97 -4.30 1.39
CA LEU A 173 -23.21 -3.60 0.34
C LEU A 173 -22.42 -4.55 -0.57
N ARG A 174 -21.85 -5.63 -0.02
CA ARG A 174 -20.91 -6.52 -0.72
C ARG A 174 -21.51 -7.84 -1.18
N GLY A 175 -22.68 -8.19 -0.68
CA GLY A 175 -23.24 -9.55 -0.82
C GLY A 175 -22.55 -10.54 0.11
N LEU A 176 -22.98 -11.79 0.05
CA LEU A 176 -22.42 -12.88 0.84
C LEU A 176 -21.64 -13.83 -0.06
N SER A 177 -20.32 -13.86 0.13
CA SER A 177 -19.39 -14.72 -0.58
C SER A 177 -18.16 -14.97 0.28
N LYS A 178 -17.33 -15.96 -0.05
CA LYS A 178 -16.04 -16.16 0.62
C LYS A 178 -15.17 -14.90 0.62
N GLU A 179 -15.14 -14.21 -0.51
CA GLU A 179 -14.43 -12.94 -0.67
C GLU A 179 -14.91 -11.90 0.34
N SER A 180 -16.23 -11.69 0.43
CA SER A 180 -16.79 -10.72 1.37
C SER A 180 -16.60 -11.15 2.84
N ILE A 181 -16.61 -12.43 3.15
CA ILE A 181 -16.29 -12.95 4.50
C ILE A 181 -14.84 -12.63 4.87
N ALA A 182 -13.89 -12.92 3.99
CA ALA A 182 -12.47 -12.60 4.20
C ALA A 182 -12.25 -11.09 4.36
N GLU A 183 -12.84 -10.29 3.47
CA GLU A 183 -12.75 -8.83 3.51
C GLU A 183 -13.37 -8.26 4.80
N TYR A 184 -14.53 -8.77 5.23
CA TYR A 184 -15.17 -8.36 6.49
C TYR A 184 -14.27 -8.56 7.71
N LEU A 185 -13.64 -9.73 7.82
CA LEU A 185 -12.76 -10.04 8.95
C LEU A 185 -11.53 -9.12 9.00
N LEU A 186 -10.97 -8.77 7.82
CA LEU A 186 -9.91 -7.78 7.75
C LEU A 186 -10.38 -6.40 8.20
N LYS A 187 -11.47 -5.90 7.63
CA LYS A 187 -12.02 -4.57 7.92
C LYS A 187 -12.47 -4.44 9.37
N TYR A 188 -13.01 -5.51 9.94
CA TYR A 188 -13.40 -5.54 11.35
C TYR A 188 -12.21 -5.30 12.28
N SER A 189 -11.01 -5.61 11.85
CA SER A 189 -9.79 -5.30 12.62
C SER A 189 -9.55 -3.80 12.79
N TYR A 190 -10.23 -2.97 12.01
CA TYR A 190 -10.18 -1.50 12.05
C TYR A 190 -11.56 -0.88 12.32
N VAL A 191 -12.41 -1.60 13.05
CA VAL A 191 -13.82 -1.23 13.30
C VAL A 191 -14.00 0.18 13.89
N GLU A 192 -13.00 0.72 14.57
CA GLU A 192 -13.01 2.09 15.07
C GLU A 192 -13.05 3.15 13.95
N ASN A 193 -12.60 2.79 12.74
CA ASN A 193 -12.61 3.63 11.54
C ASN A 193 -13.64 3.15 10.51
N TRP A 194 -14.67 2.40 10.93
CA TRP A 194 -15.60 1.69 10.05
C TRP A 194 -16.16 2.51 8.90
N ASN A 195 -16.52 3.77 9.15
CA ASN A 195 -17.08 4.66 8.12
C ASN A 195 -16.13 4.89 6.93
N THR A 196 -14.84 4.76 7.14
CA THR A 196 -13.83 4.81 6.07
C THR A 196 -13.62 3.41 5.51
N GLU A 197 -13.33 2.44 6.38
CA GLU A 197 -13.00 1.06 6.03
C GLU A 197 -14.05 0.39 5.13
N VAL A 198 -15.35 0.61 5.40
CA VAL A 198 -16.44 -0.03 4.65
C VAL A 198 -16.46 0.37 3.18
N HIS A 199 -15.91 1.52 2.84
CA HIS A 199 -15.87 2.07 1.48
C HIS A 199 -14.55 1.79 0.74
N GLU A 200 -13.48 1.49 1.44
CA GLU A 200 -12.19 1.11 0.86
C GLU A 200 -12.29 -0.25 0.17
N LYS A 201 -11.48 -0.46 -0.84
CA LYS A 201 -11.39 -1.74 -1.56
C LYS A 201 -9.99 -2.32 -1.39
N TYR A 202 -9.87 -3.38 -0.59
CA TYR A 202 -8.60 -4.06 -0.38
C TYR A 202 -8.13 -4.75 -1.65
N LEU A 203 -6.82 -4.99 -1.76
CA LEU A 203 -6.22 -5.56 -2.95
C LEU A 203 -6.38 -7.07 -2.96
N GLY A 204 -6.69 -7.66 -4.12
CA GLY A 204 -6.61 -9.10 -4.32
C GLY A 204 -5.17 -9.52 -4.59
N VAL A 205 -4.83 -10.77 -4.35
CA VAL A 205 -3.50 -11.33 -4.68
C VAL A 205 -3.21 -11.30 -6.19
N ASP A 206 -4.24 -11.19 -7.02
CA ASP A 206 -4.17 -11.03 -8.48
C ASP A 206 -3.94 -9.56 -8.93
N TRP A 207 -3.81 -8.62 -7.98
CA TRP A 207 -3.65 -7.20 -8.27
C TRP A 207 -2.50 -6.90 -9.25
N ILE A 208 -1.38 -7.60 -9.10
CA ILE A 208 -0.24 -7.46 -10.03
C ILE A 208 -0.67 -7.84 -11.44
N ASN A 209 -1.34 -8.98 -11.61
CA ASN A 209 -1.76 -9.48 -12.92
C ASN A 209 -2.71 -8.49 -13.61
N ILE A 210 -3.68 -7.96 -12.87
CA ILE A 210 -4.65 -6.99 -13.40
C ILE A 210 -3.98 -5.71 -13.91
N HIS A 211 -2.91 -5.26 -13.24
CA HIS A 211 -2.32 -3.95 -13.54
C HIS A 211 -1.06 -4.03 -14.42
N TYR A 212 -0.34 -5.14 -14.43
CA TYR A 212 0.98 -5.23 -15.05
C TYR A 212 1.12 -6.29 -16.14
N PHE A 213 0.33 -7.36 -16.11
CA PHE A 213 0.49 -8.47 -17.05
C PHE A 213 -0.56 -8.52 -18.19
N GLU A 214 -1.60 -7.69 -18.15
CA GLU A 214 -2.59 -7.59 -19.24
C GLU A 214 -2.03 -6.96 -20.53
N THR A 215 -0.81 -6.40 -20.49
CA THR A 215 -0.14 -5.87 -21.67
C THR A 215 1.24 -6.52 -21.81
N GLU A 216 1.37 -7.44 -22.75
CA GLU A 216 2.63 -8.15 -23.07
C GLU A 216 3.82 -7.23 -23.41
N GLU A 217 3.57 -5.94 -23.66
CA GLU A 217 4.56 -4.97 -24.13
C GLU A 217 5.36 -4.28 -23.03
N VAL A 218 4.98 -4.35 -21.75
CA VAL A 218 5.70 -3.66 -20.68
C VAL A 218 6.23 -4.66 -19.68
N GLY A 219 7.50 -5.04 -19.83
CA GLY A 219 8.14 -5.96 -18.93
C GLY A 219 8.25 -5.40 -17.50
N VAL A 220 7.60 -6.04 -16.56
CA VAL A 220 7.81 -5.85 -15.13
C VAL A 220 8.43 -7.12 -14.59
N GLU A 221 9.50 -6.97 -13.79
CA GLU A 221 10.16 -8.05 -13.10
C GLU A 221 9.79 -8.01 -11.62
N ILE A 222 9.26 -9.10 -11.09
CA ILE A 222 9.00 -9.23 -9.66
C ILE A 222 10.31 -9.58 -8.96
N ILE A 223 10.90 -8.61 -8.25
CA ILE A 223 12.14 -8.80 -7.47
C ILE A 223 11.85 -9.51 -6.16
N TYR A 224 10.73 -9.18 -5.55
CA TYR A 224 10.30 -9.75 -4.27
C TYR A 224 8.79 -9.77 -4.18
N GLU A 225 8.25 -10.87 -3.68
CA GLU A 225 6.84 -11.07 -3.41
C GLU A 225 6.68 -11.90 -2.14
N ASN A 226 5.90 -11.39 -1.20
CA ASN A 226 5.59 -12.09 0.04
C ASN A 226 4.20 -11.72 0.51
N TYR A 227 3.39 -12.74 0.79
CA TYR A 227 2.09 -12.59 1.41
C TYR A 227 2.11 -13.21 2.80
N TYR A 228 1.51 -12.54 3.78
CA TYR A 228 1.54 -12.99 5.15
C TYR A 228 0.27 -12.63 5.93
N THR A 229 0.04 -13.36 7.00
CA THR A 229 -1.03 -13.05 7.96
C THR A 229 -0.48 -12.12 9.03
N ASN A 230 -0.99 -10.90 9.08
CA ASN A 230 -0.59 -9.93 10.11
C ASN A 230 -1.09 -10.38 11.48
N SER A 231 -0.20 -10.42 12.48
CA SER A 231 -0.47 -10.96 13.81
C SER A 231 -1.51 -10.13 14.58
N PHE A 232 -1.55 -8.81 14.38
CA PHE A 232 -2.55 -7.94 15.01
C PHE A 232 -3.96 -8.32 14.51
N ILE A 233 -4.13 -8.46 13.19
CA ILE A 233 -5.41 -8.84 12.58
C ILE A 233 -5.82 -10.23 13.05
N ALA A 234 -4.91 -11.22 12.94
CA ALA A 234 -5.19 -12.59 13.36
C ALA A 234 -5.61 -12.68 14.82
N SER A 235 -4.91 -11.97 15.71
CA SER A 235 -5.24 -11.93 17.13
C SER A 235 -6.60 -11.28 17.39
N ARG A 236 -6.91 -10.18 16.71
CA ARG A 236 -8.17 -9.47 16.89
C ARG A 236 -9.36 -10.30 16.40
N VAL A 237 -9.23 -10.93 15.23
CA VAL A 237 -10.25 -11.84 14.69
C VAL A 237 -10.45 -13.04 15.61
N TYR A 238 -9.36 -13.64 16.11
CA TYR A 238 -9.46 -14.76 17.05
C TYR A 238 -10.15 -14.36 18.36
N ASN A 239 -9.75 -13.25 18.94
CA ASN A 239 -10.33 -12.79 20.21
C ASN A 239 -11.81 -12.39 20.08
N THR A 240 -12.24 -11.93 18.91
CA THR A 240 -13.62 -11.50 18.68
C THR A 240 -14.53 -12.65 18.26
N PHE A 241 -14.07 -13.48 17.32
CA PHE A 241 -14.90 -14.48 16.65
C PHE A 241 -14.48 -15.93 16.94
N GLY A 242 -13.40 -16.17 17.66
CA GLY A 242 -12.83 -17.51 17.84
C GLY A 242 -12.32 -18.14 16.52
N ILE A 243 -12.08 -17.33 15.48
CA ILE A 243 -11.64 -17.77 14.16
C ILE A 243 -10.12 -17.71 14.08
N ARG A 244 -9.47 -18.85 13.82
CA ARG A 244 -8.06 -18.89 13.48
C ARG A 244 -7.87 -18.61 12.01
N MET A 245 -7.25 -17.47 11.69
CA MET A 245 -6.90 -17.08 10.33
C MET A 245 -5.66 -17.85 9.87
N ASN A 246 -5.74 -18.44 8.70
CA ASN A 246 -4.64 -19.12 8.00
C ASN A 246 -4.54 -18.67 6.54
N TRP A 247 -5.07 -17.50 6.24
CA TRP A 247 -5.01 -16.85 4.94
C TRP A 247 -4.33 -15.49 5.02
N TYR A 248 -3.87 -14.99 3.90
CA TYR A 248 -3.12 -13.75 3.82
C TYR A 248 -3.98 -12.53 4.13
N THR A 249 -3.37 -11.56 4.77
CA THR A 249 -3.98 -10.27 5.11
C THR A 249 -3.18 -9.10 4.56
N HIS A 250 -1.91 -9.32 4.24
CA HIS A 250 -0.98 -8.32 3.74
C HIS A 250 -0.08 -8.91 2.68
N GLY A 251 0.37 -8.04 1.77
CA GLY A 251 1.39 -8.34 0.77
C GLY A 251 2.52 -7.31 0.78
N GLN A 252 3.68 -7.76 0.39
CA GLN A 252 4.90 -6.98 0.19
C GLN A 252 5.45 -7.31 -1.19
N LEU A 253 5.56 -6.31 -2.05
CA LEU A 253 5.96 -6.47 -3.44
C LEU A 253 7.06 -5.49 -3.77
N ILE A 254 8.05 -5.94 -4.54
CA ILE A 254 9.04 -5.10 -5.19
C ILE A 254 9.03 -5.42 -6.67
N LEU A 255 8.65 -4.43 -7.46
CA LEU A 255 8.52 -4.53 -8.90
C LEU A 255 9.61 -3.67 -9.53
N LYS A 256 10.41 -4.26 -10.44
CA LYS A 256 11.36 -3.54 -11.28
C LYS A 256 10.73 -3.27 -12.63
N MET A 257 10.70 -2.00 -13.03
CA MET A 257 10.16 -1.58 -14.31
C MET A 257 11.21 -1.79 -15.38
N LYS A 258 10.89 -2.55 -16.43
CA LYS A 258 11.72 -2.62 -17.64
C LYS A 258 11.36 -1.44 -18.52
N ARG A 259 12.27 -0.47 -18.65
CA ARG A 259 12.09 0.61 -19.63
C ARG A 259 12.18 0.02 -21.02
N MET A 260 11.22 0.32 -21.90
CA MET A 260 11.41 0.06 -23.32
C MET A 260 12.57 0.95 -23.80
N GLU A 261 13.60 0.35 -24.34
CA GLU A 261 14.61 1.10 -25.09
C GLU A 261 13.89 1.73 -26.30
N VAL A 262 13.93 3.04 -26.39
CA VAL A 262 13.28 3.83 -27.46
C VAL A 262 14.04 3.65 -28.80
N ASN A 263 14.49 2.46 -29.15
CA ASN A 263 15.31 2.22 -30.32
C ASN A 263 14.63 1.48 -31.47
N ASP A 264 13.33 1.19 -31.40
CA ASP A 264 12.69 0.35 -32.43
C ASP A 264 11.65 1.09 -33.30
N TYR A 265 11.77 2.41 -33.46
CA TYR A 265 11.01 3.13 -34.48
C TYR A 265 11.99 3.96 -35.38
N GLU A 266 12.78 3.27 -36.21
CA GLU A 266 13.28 3.80 -37.48
C GLU A 266 12.48 3.21 -38.65
#